data_b1506a65fd4a6d2c440396be71fac33f
#
_entry.id   b1506a65fd4a6d2c440396be71fac33f
#
_cell.length_a   1.000
_cell.length_b   1.000
_cell.length_c   1.000
_cell.angle_alpha   90.00
_cell.angle_beta   90.00
_cell.angle_gamma   90.00
#
_symmetry.space_group_name_H-M   'P 1'
#
loop_
_entity.id
_entity.type
_entity.pdbx_description
1 polymer ?
#
loop_
_entity_poly.entity_id
_entity_poly.type
_entity_poly.pdbx_seq_one_letter_code
_entity_poly.pdbx_strand_id
1 'polypeptide(L)'
;MATFNVEKLFVSKIIQDQSITEVADVPPYFLGDPTYRKAFEYIRNYTLDVGSVPTLRVFNADCLDDKGRPISLVSVSEPWEDLIKRVEKQYIAGVLSEKMAEFADAFDNGDVDEAINVLGVTVSKVHTAMPSSRDVDVTKNGAERLERYRERRDNPGTMVGIPTGFPTIDRATQGLQGGQLITITGLAKASKSTLAMRIAMSIQEAGYKVLYLTYEQTVEEQERRLDAYRAGFNDNLLNSGHVDGDQWQALQDGIQKTEEMVPMTISEDCMTVTSIGAKIDVLDPDVVIIDGAYMMDDEHGETKGSPQALTNIVSGLKFMAMRRNKCIVAVTQSTPARTKGETLNNDSIMGSRSFIQYSNTVIGIERTEDVNMRKMKILMSRSCAPCEIVLMFDYDTAQFIELEGFDLDDDIDRELADEEGFAEVFGASF
;
A
#
# COMPACT_ATOMS: atom_id res chain seq x y z
N MET A 1 -22.91 28.92 30.02
CA MET A 1 -21.91 27.91 30.36
C MET A 1 -20.63 28.34 29.70
N ALA A 2 -19.54 28.55 30.43
CA ALA A 2 -18.25 28.87 29.84
C ALA A 2 -17.85 27.70 28.92
N THR A 3 -17.71 27.96 27.63
CA THR A 3 -17.25 26.97 26.66
C THR A 3 -15.86 26.50 27.09
N PHE A 4 -15.76 25.25 27.46
CA PHE A 4 -14.54 24.59 27.88
C PHE A 4 -13.57 24.57 26.67
N ASN A 5 -12.58 25.46 26.65
CA ASN A 5 -11.63 25.52 25.54
C ASN A 5 -10.52 24.48 25.78
N VAL A 6 -10.67 23.34 25.16
CA VAL A 6 -9.74 22.20 25.27
C VAL A 6 -8.32 22.57 24.85
N GLU A 7 -8.18 23.40 23.82
CA GLU A 7 -6.86 23.82 23.30
C GLU A 7 -6.13 24.70 24.31
N LYS A 8 -6.89 25.53 25.03
CA LYS A 8 -6.35 26.29 26.17
C LYS A 8 -5.81 25.38 27.26
N LEU A 9 -6.55 24.34 27.64
CA LEU A 9 -6.10 23.35 28.62
C LEU A 9 -4.85 22.62 28.14
N PHE A 10 -4.85 22.20 26.88
CA PHE A 10 -3.74 21.49 26.24
C PHE A 10 -2.43 22.30 26.36
N VAL A 11 -2.44 23.55 25.89
CA VAL A 11 -1.26 24.44 25.96
C VAL A 11 -0.88 24.75 27.40
N SER A 12 -1.90 24.98 28.31
CA SER A 12 -1.66 25.25 29.72
C SER A 12 -0.95 24.10 30.41
N LYS A 13 -1.34 22.85 30.09
CA LYS A 13 -0.75 21.67 30.71
C LYS A 13 0.71 21.48 30.31
N ILE A 14 1.10 21.76 29.05
CA ILE A 14 2.50 21.70 28.64
C ILE A 14 3.38 22.61 29.50
N ILE A 15 2.94 23.85 29.71
CA ILE A 15 3.68 24.81 30.54
C ILE A 15 3.64 24.43 32.01
N GLN A 16 2.53 23.89 32.51
CA GLN A 16 2.40 23.43 33.88
C GLN A 16 3.31 22.24 34.18
N ASP A 17 3.29 21.22 33.35
CA ASP A 17 4.03 19.97 33.55
C ASP A 17 5.50 20.10 33.15
N GLN A 18 5.89 21.21 32.48
CA GLN A 18 7.24 21.44 31.90
C GLN A 18 7.72 20.27 31.03
N SER A 19 6.79 19.60 30.36
CA SER A 19 7.04 18.47 29.49
C SER A 19 6.23 18.61 28.19
N ILE A 20 6.84 18.25 27.08
CA ILE A 20 6.20 18.15 25.76
C ILE A 20 6.18 16.69 25.26
N THR A 21 6.76 15.78 26.02
CA THR A 21 6.99 14.40 25.59
C THR A 21 5.70 13.69 25.20
N GLU A 22 4.64 13.89 25.98
CA GLU A 22 3.34 13.24 25.78
C GLU A 22 2.59 13.75 24.54
N VAL A 23 2.99 14.92 24.03
CA VAL A 23 2.32 15.60 22.92
C VAL A 23 3.28 15.93 21.76
N ALA A 24 4.47 15.38 21.77
CA ALA A 24 5.49 15.62 20.74
C ALA A 24 4.98 15.26 19.35
N ASP A 25 4.17 14.21 19.24
CA ASP A 25 3.61 13.69 17.99
C ASP A 25 2.29 14.34 17.58
N VAL A 26 1.70 15.20 18.45
CA VAL A 26 0.46 15.92 18.11
C VAL A 26 0.78 17.03 17.10
N PRO A 27 0.20 17.00 15.90
CA PRO A 27 0.45 18.05 14.91
C PRO A 27 -0.14 19.39 15.36
N PRO A 28 0.55 20.52 15.18
CA PRO A 28 0.03 21.85 15.56
C PRO A 28 -1.31 22.20 14.92
N TYR A 29 -1.58 21.71 13.70
CA TYR A 29 -2.83 21.97 13.00
C TYR A 29 -4.06 21.29 13.65
N PHE A 30 -3.88 20.41 14.63
CA PHE A 30 -5.00 19.87 15.43
C PHE A 30 -5.65 20.94 16.31
N LEU A 31 -4.90 22.00 16.64
CA LEU A 31 -5.46 23.14 17.34
C LEU A 31 -6.11 24.08 16.31
N GLY A 32 -7.44 24.18 16.36
CA GLY A 32 -8.24 24.99 15.44
C GLY A 32 -8.07 26.49 15.69
N ASP A 33 -7.95 26.90 16.98
CA ASP A 33 -7.74 28.29 17.36
C ASP A 33 -6.30 28.75 17.00
N PRO A 34 -6.15 29.76 16.13
CA PRO A 34 -4.85 30.26 15.72
C PRO A 34 -3.94 30.71 16.87
N THR A 35 -4.52 31.18 17.96
CA THR A 35 -3.78 31.65 19.13
C THR A 35 -3.06 30.49 19.83
N TYR A 36 -3.79 29.40 20.09
CA TYR A 36 -3.20 28.21 20.75
C TYR A 36 -2.32 27.41 19.80
N ARG A 37 -2.62 27.38 18.51
CA ARG A 37 -1.75 26.78 17.49
C ARG A 37 -0.38 27.43 17.46
N LYS A 38 -0.33 28.76 17.34
CA LYS A 38 0.94 29.52 17.38
C LYS A 38 1.68 29.33 18.69
N ALA A 39 0.96 29.29 19.81
CA ALA A 39 1.56 29.03 21.11
C ALA A 39 2.19 27.64 21.21
N PHE A 40 1.53 26.62 20.68
CA PHE A 40 2.07 25.25 20.64
C PHE A 40 3.28 25.13 19.69
N GLU A 41 3.22 25.75 18.51
CA GLU A 41 4.36 25.84 17.59
C GLU A 41 5.56 26.53 18.24
N TYR A 42 5.34 27.63 18.93
CA TYR A 42 6.38 28.31 19.70
C TYR A 42 7.02 27.39 20.75
N ILE A 43 6.21 26.71 21.57
CA ILE A 43 6.72 25.81 22.59
C ILE A 43 7.56 24.69 21.98
N ARG A 44 7.12 24.12 20.85
CA ARG A 44 7.87 23.07 20.13
C ARG A 44 9.22 23.58 19.63
N ASN A 45 9.22 24.70 18.94
CA ASN A 45 10.44 25.30 18.39
C ASN A 45 11.42 25.70 19.52
N TYR A 46 10.92 26.35 20.56
CA TYR A 46 11.72 26.68 21.74
C TYR A 46 12.36 25.45 22.38
N THR A 47 11.58 24.37 22.52
CA THR A 47 12.06 23.13 23.13
C THR A 47 13.13 22.46 22.25
N LEU A 48 13.00 22.53 20.91
CA LEU A 48 14.02 22.04 19.98
C LEU A 48 15.33 22.84 20.08
N ASP A 49 15.22 24.16 20.22
CA ASP A 49 16.38 25.06 20.23
C ASP A 49 17.09 25.06 21.60
N VAL A 50 16.35 24.99 22.70
CA VAL A 50 16.87 25.19 24.08
C VAL A 50 17.02 23.86 24.83
N GLY A 51 16.32 22.80 24.39
CA GLY A 51 16.30 21.49 25.06
C GLY A 51 15.37 21.40 26.26
N SER A 52 14.54 22.42 26.52
CA SER A 52 13.54 22.44 27.62
C SER A 52 12.31 23.27 27.24
N VAL A 53 11.17 22.96 27.82
CA VAL A 53 9.94 23.74 27.69
C VAL A 53 10.14 25.15 28.24
N PRO A 54 9.63 26.22 27.59
CA PRO A 54 9.76 27.58 28.09
C PRO A 54 9.06 27.72 29.48
N THR A 55 9.71 28.43 30.40
CA THR A 55 9.07 28.78 31.67
C THR A 55 7.88 29.69 31.43
N LEU A 56 6.92 29.72 32.38
CA LEU A 56 5.75 30.59 32.28
C LEU A 56 6.14 32.06 32.02
N ARG A 57 7.24 32.53 32.60
CA ARG A 57 7.73 33.91 32.39
C ARG A 57 8.16 34.15 30.93
N VAL A 58 8.90 33.24 30.36
CA VAL A 58 9.36 33.32 28.97
C VAL A 58 8.17 33.19 28.02
N PHE A 59 7.30 32.22 28.26
CA PHE A 59 6.09 32.03 27.49
C PHE A 59 5.21 33.29 27.45
N ASN A 60 4.96 33.94 28.62
CA ASN A 60 4.15 35.15 28.70
C ASN A 60 4.82 36.38 28.04
N ALA A 61 6.13 36.37 27.90
CA ALA A 61 6.83 37.47 27.21
C ALA A 61 6.74 37.34 25.67
N ASP A 62 6.80 36.10 25.14
CA ASP A 62 6.93 35.84 23.72
C ASP A 62 5.63 35.39 23.06
N CYS A 63 4.70 34.74 23.80
CA CYS A 63 3.40 34.31 23.31
C CYS A 63 2.30 35.27 23.66
N LEU A 64 1.90 36.10 22.70
CA LEU A 64 0.86 37.09 22.84
C LEU A 64 -0.37 36.75 22.01
N ASP A 65 -1.55 37.12 22.50
CA ASP A 65 -2.81 37.08 21.75
C ASP A 65 -2.83 38.15 20.62
N ASP A 66 -3.85 38.11 19.76
CA ASP A 66 -4.00 39.07 18.65
C ASP A 66 -4.14 40.55 19.14
N LYS A 67 -4.30 40.77 20.43
CA LYS A 67 -4.36 42.09 21.06
C LYS A 67 -3.05 42.46 21.76
N GLY A 68 -1.99 41.67 21.60
CA GLY A 68 -0.69 41.90 22.22
C GLY A 68 -0.66 41.62 23.74
N ARG A 69 -1.55 40.81 24.26
CA ARG A 69 -1.61 40.44 25.69
C ARG A 69 -1.11 39.00 25.88
N PRO A 70 -0.50 38.69 27.01
CA PRO A 70 -0.10 37.31 27.32
C PRO A 70 -1.29 36.35 27.24
N ILE A 71 -1.06 35.19 26.67
CA ILE A 71 -2.06 34.13 26.55
C ILE A 71 -2.39 33.63 27.97
N SER A 72 -3.67 33.76 28.36
CA SER A 72 -4.12 33.35 29.69
C SER A 72 -4.12 31.84 29.82
N LEU A 73 -3.23 31.29 30.65
CA LEU A 73 -3.18 29.87 31.01
C LEU A 73 -4.03 29.60 32.28
N VAL A 74 -4.40 28.34 32.48
CA VAL A 74 -5.19 27.85 33.59
C VAL A 74 -4.53 26.62 34.21
N SER A 75 -4.87 26.32 35.48
CA SER A 75 -4.45 25.07 36.10
C SER A 75 -5.25 23.91 35.51
N VAL A 76 -4.56 22.80 35.20
CA VAL A 76 -5.10 21.63 34.50
C VAL A 76 -4.85 20.38 35.32
N SER A 77 -5.91 19.67 35.67
CA SER A 77 -5.86 18.39 36.39
C SER A 77 -6.13 17.17 35.53
N GLU A 78 -6.62 17.38 34.30
CA GLU A 78 -7.00 16.34 33.38
C GLU A 78 -5.76 15.54 32.90
N PRO A 79 -5.87 14.21 32.76
CA PRO A 79 -4.82 13.39 32.22
C PRO A 79 -4.51 13.78 30.77
N TRP A 80 -3.25 13.58 30.32
CA TRP A 80 -2.83 13.83 28.94
C TRP A 80 -3.65 13.06 27.93
N GLU A 81 -3.91 11.78 28.19
CA GLU A 81 -4.70 10.93 27.30
C GLU A 81 -6.10 11.50 27.01
N ASP A 82 -6.77 12.09 28.02
CA ASP A 82 -8.09 12.70 27.84
C ASP A 82 -8.00 14.00 27.03
N LEU A 83 -7.00 14.85 27.31
CA LEU A 83 -6.81 16.10 26.58
C LEU A 83 -6.46 15.86 25.10
N ILE A 84 -5.57 14.94 24.82
CA ILE A 84 -5.19 14.56 23.45
C ILE A 84 -6.43 14.08 22.68
N LYS A 85 -7.17 13.11 23.25
CA LYS A 85 -8.42 12.60 22.64
C LYS A 85 -9.46 13.69 22.37
N ARG A 86 -9.55 14.71 23.24
CA ARG A 86 -10.48 15.82 23.03
C ARG A 86 -10.03 16.79 21.96
N VAL A 87 -8.73 17.10 21.89
CA VAL A 87 -8.15 17.91 20.82
C VAL A 87 -8.35 17.22 19.47
N GLU A 88 -8.05 15.93 19.38
CA GLU A 88 -8.29 15.11 18.21
C GLU A 88 -9.76 15.12 17.75
N LYS A 89 -10.68 14.87 18.70
CA LYS A 89 -12.12 14.91 18.41
C LYS A 89 -12.58 16.28 17.93
N GLN A 90 -12.06 17.36 18.52
CA GLN A 90 -12.39 18.72 18.13
C GLN A 90 -11.88 19.02 16.71
N TYR A 91 -10.66 18.59 16.38
CA TYR A 91 -10.10 18.71 15.04
C TYR A 91 -10.94 17.93 14.01
N ILE A 92 -11.24 16.65 14.28
CA ILE A 92 -12.08 15.81 13.43
C ILE A 92 -13.45 16.44 13.22
N ALA A 93 -14.08 16.95 14.28
CA ALA A 93 -15.37 17.62 14.18
C ALA A 93 -15.29 18.89 13.33
N GLY A 94 -14.19 19.64 13.41
CA GLY A 94 -13.94 20.81 12.58
C GLY A 94 -13.81 20.44 11.09
N VAL A 95 -12.99 19.44 10.78
CA VAL A 95 -12.81 18.92 9.39
C VAL A 95 -14.14 18.42 8.83
N LEU A 96 -14.89 17.63 9.61
CA LEU A 96 -16.20 17.14 9.20
C LEU A 96 -17.18 18.29 8.94
N SER A 97 -17.22 19.29 9.82
CA SER A 97 -18.14 20.44 9.67
C SER A 97 -17.83 21.26 8.42
N GLU A 98 -16.55 21.50 8.14
CA GLU A 98 -16.11 22.22 6.93
C GLU A 98 -16.48 21.43 5.65
N LYS A 99 -16.15 20.16 5.62
CA LYS A 99 -16.39 19.30 4.45
C LYS A 99 -17.86 18.95 4.24
N MET A 100 -18.66 18.92 5.30
CA MET A 100 -20.12 18.78 5.17
C MET A 100 -20.76 19.99 4.50
N ALA A 101 -20.19 21.19 4.65
CA ALA A 101 -20.64 22.36 3.93
C ALA A 101 -20.32 22.24 2.43
N GLU A 102 -19.08 21.84 2.07
CA GLU A 102 -18.70 21.57 0.68
C GLU A 102 -19.56 20.46 0.04
N PHE A 103 -19.82 19.38 0.79
CA PHE A 103 -20.72 18.32 0.36
C PHE A 103 -22.14 18.83 0.08
N ALA A 104 -22.70 19.64 0.98
CA ALA A 104 -24.03 20.20 0.82
C ALA A 104 -24.11 21.11 -0.42
N ASP A 105 -23.11 21.95 -0.63
CA ASP A 105 -23.04 22.83 -1.79
C ASP A 105 -22.97 22.03 -3.11
N ALA A 106 -22.14 21.00 -3.19
CA ALA A 106 -22.06 20.13 -4.37
C ALA A 106 -23.38 19.40 -4.63
N PHE A 107 -23.99 18.85 -3.56
CA PHE A 107 -25.25 18.13 -3.63
C PHE A 107 -26.42 19.02 -4.07
N ASP A 108 -26.51 20.24 -3.52
CA ASP A 108 -27.56 21.21 -3.87
C ASP A 108 -27.41 21.72 -5.31
N ASN A 109 -26.18 21.76 -5.83
CA ASN A 109 -25.91 22.07 -7.24
C ASN A 109 -26.17 20.89 -8.19
N GLY A 110 -26.53 19.71 -7.67
CA GLY A 110 -26.81 18.50 -8.44
C GLY A 110 -25.55 17.76 -8.92
N ASP A 111 -24.39 18.13 -8.44
CA ASP A 111 -23.11 17.48 -8.74
C ASP A 111 -22.86 16.32 -7.75
N VAL A 112 -23.51 15.19 -8.04
CA VAL A 112 -23.43 14.00 -7.17
C VAL A 112 -22.03 13.40 -7.14
N ASP A 113 -21.32 13.46 -8.26
CA ASP A 113 -19.95 12.90 -8.36
C ASP A 113 -18.98 13.69 -7.48
N GLU A 114 -19.04 15.03 -7.52
CA GLU A 114 -18.25 15.87 -6.62
C GLU A 114 -18.65 15.67 -5.15
N ALA A 115 -19.93 15.54 -4.85
CA ALA A 115 -20.40 15.26 -3.48
C ALA A 115 -19.80 13.94 -2.94
N ILE A 116 -19.78 12.88 -3.75
CA ILE A 116 -19.15 11.60 -3.39
C ILE A 116 -17.65 11.76 -3.20
N ASN A 117 -16.97 12.50 -4.08
CA ASN A 117 -15.55 12.79 -4.00
C ASN A 117 -15.20 13.52 -2.68
N VAL A 118 -15.96 14.55 -2.33
CA VAL A 118 -15.78 15.31 -1.06
C VAL A 118 -15.90 14.37 0.15
N LEU A 119 -16.87 13.45 0.17
CA LEU A 119 -16.98 12.46 1.25
C LEU A 119 -15.77 11.53 1.31
N GLY A 120 -15.32 11.01 0.18
CA GLY A 120 -14.14 10.13 0.11
C GLY A 120 -12.88 10.82 0.62
N VAL A 121 -12.62 12.04 0.17
CA VAL A 121 -11.49 12.88 0.63
C VAL A 121 -11.60 13.16 2.13
N THR A 122 -12.81 13.42 2.64
CA THR A 122 -13.05 13.70 4.06
C THR A 122 -12.70 12.50 4.93
N VAL A 123 -13.19 11.33 4.58
CA VAL A 123 -12.89 10.07 5.29
C VAL A 123 -11.38 9.83 5.31
N SER A 124 -10.72 9.97 4.17
CA SER A 124 -9.27 9.79 4.07
C SER A 124 -8.49 10.79 4.92
N LYS A 125 -8.87 12.08 4.92
CA LYS A 125 -8.26 13.11 5.77
C LYS A 125 -8.43 12.80 7.26
N VAL A 126 -9.62 12.38 7.68
CA VAL A 126 -9.89 12.00 9.07
C VAL A 126 -9.02 10.80 9.48
N HIS A 127 -8.96 9.75 8.66
CA HIS A 127 -8.10 8.60 8.92
C HIS A 127 -6.60 8.94 8.93
N THR A 128 -6.19 9.89 8.09
CA THR A 128 -4.80 10.36 8.06
C THR A 128 -4.45 11.20 9.29
N ALA A 129 -5.40 11.97 9.80
CA ALA A 129 -5.24 12.81 10.98
C ALA A 129 -5.32 12.02 12.30
N MET A 130 -5.98 10.86 12.30
CA MET A 130 -5.97 9.98 13.48
C MET A 130 -4.54 9.47 13.68
N PRO A 131 -3.86 9.81 14.78
CA PRO A 131 -2.58 9.21 15.09
C PRO A 131 -2.81 7.71 15.23
N SER A 132 -2.29 6.94 14.30
CA SER A 132 -2.05 5.52 14.55
C SER A 132 -0.83 5.44 15.45
N SER A 133 -0.94 5.91 16.68
CA SER A 133 0.12 5.76 17.67
C SER A 133 0.21 4.28 18.02
N ARG A 134 0.95 3.55 17.21
CA ARG A 134 1.51 2.25 17.59
C ARG A 134 2.82 2.47 18.34
N ASP A 135 2.86 3.48 19.18
CA ASP A 135 3.98 3.64 20.09
C ASP A 135 3.97 2.48 21.06
N VAL A 136 5.01 1.68 20.98
CA VAL A 136 5.14 0.48 21.79
C VAL A 136 6.33 0.69 22.71
N ASP A 137 6.07 0.84 24.01
CA ASP A 137 7.12 0.75 25.01
C ASP A 137 7.61 -0.71 25.10
N VAL A 138 8.72 -0.98 24.40
CA VAL A 138 9.30 -2.33 24.36
C VAL A 138 9.69 -2.87 25.73
N THR A 139 9.77 -2.04 26.76
CA THR A 139 10.06 -2.48 28.13
C THR A 139 8.83 -3.03 28.82
N LYS A 140 7.62 -2.70 28.35
CA LYS A 140 6.34 -3.06 28.99
C LYS A 140 5.58 -4.19 28.26
N ASN A 141 5.92 -4.50 27.00
CA ASN A 141 5.19 -5.49 26.21
C ASN A 141 5.94 -6.83 26.03
N GLY A 142 6.87 -7.14 26.93
CA GLY A 142 7.71 -8.35 26.84
C GLY A 142 6.91 -9.66 26.80
N ALA A 143 5.86 -9.76 27.61
CA ALA A 143 5.02 -10.96 27.67
C ALA A 143 4.27 -11.20 26.36
N GLU A 144 3.69 -10.16 25.76
CA GLU A 144 2.96 -10.23 24.49
C GLU A 144 3.90 -10.64 23.33
N ARG A 145 5.12 -10.07 23.31
CA ARG A 145 6.12 -10.46 22.30
C ARG A 145 6.54 -11.92 22.45
N LEU A 146 6.73 -12.38 23.70
CA LEU A 146 7.11 -13.74 23.98
C LEU A 146 6.03 -14.74 23.52
N GLU A 147 4.76 -14.40 23.73
CA GLU A 147 3.64 -15.23 23.30
C GLU A 147 3.60 -15.35 21.77
N ARG A 148 3.73 -14.26 21.03
CA ARG A 148 3.83 -14.29 19.56
C ARG A 148 5.00 -15.15 19.06
N TYR A 149 6.14 -15.14 19.77
CA TYR A 149 7.28 -15.99 19.41
C TYR A 149 7.05 -17.44 19.75
N ARG A 150 6.31 -17.75 20.83
CA ARG A 150 5.90 -19.12 21.17
C ARG A 150 4.98 -19.73 20.12
N GLU A 151 3.94 -18.98 19.72
CA GLU A 151 3.01 -19.40 18.65
C GLU A 151 3.76 -19.76 17.36
N ARG A 152 4.74 -18.95 16.97
CA ARG A 152 5.59 -19.23 15.80
C ARG A 152 6.48 -20.45 16.00
N ARG A 153 7.07 -20.59 17.18
CA ARG A 153 7.92 -21.73 17.52
C ARG A 153 7.14 -23.05 17.53
N ASP A 154 5.92 -22.99 18.04
CA ASP A 154 5.08 -24.19 18.21
C ASP A 154 4.40 -24.58 16.88
N ASN A 155 4.40 -23.69 15.88
CA ASN A 155 3.93 -23.91 14.52
C ASN A 155 5.02 -23.62 13.48
N PRO A 156 6.14 -24.34 13.48
CA PRO A 156 7.25 -24.10 12.56
C PRO A 156 6.82 -24.39 11.12
N GLY A 157 7.21 -23.53 10.20
CA GLY A 157 6.87 -23.65 8.77
C GLY A 157 5.50 -23.08 8.38
N THR A 158 4.68 -22.64 9.34
CA THR A 158 3.45 -21.89 9.02
C THR A 158 3.82 -20.51 8.49
N MET A 159 3.33 -20.18 7.29
CA MET A 159 3.54 -18.88 6.67
C MET A 159 2.87 -17.78 7.52
N VAL A 160 3.59 -16.68 7.73
CA VAL A 160 3.10 -15.56 8.54
C VAL A 160 2.18 -14.64 7.74
N GLY A 161 2.50 -14.45 6.47
CA GLY A 161 1.80 -13.56 5.55
C GLY A 161 0.88 -14.30 4.58
N ILE A 162 0.34 -13.56 3.65
CA ILE A 162 -0.56 -14.03 2.61
C ILE A 162 0.27 -14.59 1.46
N PRO A 163 -0.01 -15.80 0.95
CA PRO A 163 0.78 -16.43 -0.10
C PRO A 163 0.67 -15.67 -1.42
N THR A 164 1.78 -15.59 -2.15
CA THR A 164 1.81 -15.06 -3.52
C THR A 164 1.44 -16.11 -4.56
N GLY A 165 1.51 -17.39 -4.18
CA GLY A 165 1.35 -18.53 -5.07
C GLY A 165 2.66 -19.00 -5.72
N PHE A 166 3.80 -18.41 -5.34
CA PHE A 166 5.13 -18.81 -5.75
C PHE A 166 5.92 -19.34 -4.54
N PRO A 167 6.04 -20.67 -4.39
CA PRO A 167 6.56 -21.29 -3.17
C PRO A 167 7.94 -20.80 -2.74
N THR A 168 8.86 -20.54 -3.66
CA THR A 168 10.20 -20.04 -3.31
C THR A 168 10.16 -18.59 -2.84
N ILE A 169 9.36 -17.72 -3.48
CA ILE A 169 9.15 -16.35 -3.01
C ILE A 169 8.48 -16.35 -1.64
N ASP A 170 7.45 -17.16 -1.46
CA ASP A 170 6.70 -17.27 -0.21
C ASP A 170 7.59 -17.79 0.93
N ARG A 171 8.44 -18.77 0.66
CA ARG A 171 9.45 -19.27 1.62
C ARG A 171 10.46 -18.19 2.01
N ALA A 172 10.95 -17.43 1.04
CA ALA A 172 11.94 -16.39 1.28
C ALA A 172 11.34 -15.19 2.05
N THR A 173 10.15 -14.72 1.67
CA THR A 173 9.50 -13.53 2.24
C THR A 173 8.60 -13.81 3.43
N GLN A 174 8.22 -15.08 3.66
CA GLN A 174 7.15 -15.51 4.56
C GLN A 174 5.79 -14.95 4.18
N GLY A 175 5.55 -14.75 2.87
CA GLY A 175 4.33 -14.20 2.29
C GLY A 175 4.21 -12.67 2.41
N LEU A 176 3.12 -12.14 1.88
CA LEU A 176 2.79 -10.71 1.92
C LEU A 176 2.25 -10.33 3.31
N GLN A 177 2.81 -9.29 3.93
CA GLN A 177 2.42 -8.91 5.29
C GLN A 177 1.82 -7.51 5.32
N GLY A 178 0.89 -7.28 6.23
CA GLY A 178 0.32 -5.96 6.46
C GLY A 178 1.40 -4.90 6.79
N GLY A 179 1.19 -3.68 6.30
CA GLY A 179 2.14 -2.58 6.45
C GLY A 179 3.30 -2.61 5.43
N GLN A 180 3.32 -3.58 4.51
CA GLN A 180 4.35 -3.67 3.48
C GLN A 180 3.91 -3.03 2.17
N LEU A 181 4.88 -2.42 1.49
CA LEU A 181 4.83 -2.06 0.09
C LEU A 181 5.76 -3.00 -0.67
N ILE A 182 5.21 -3.73 -1.62
CA ILE A 182 5.94 -4.61 -2.53
C ILE A 182 5.92 -3.97 -3.91
N THR A 183 7.03 -3.94 -4.62
CA THR A 183 7.09 -3.46 -6.00
C THR A 183 7.39 -4.61 -6.94
N ILE A 184 6.56 -4.75 -7.98
CA ILE A 184 6.83 -5.63 -9.11
C ILE A 184 7.29 -4.77 -10.28
N THR A 185 8.44 -5.09 -10.87
CA THR A 185 9.01 -4.32 -11.97
C THR A 185 9.52 -5.22 -13.10
N GLY A 186 9.62 -4.69 -14.30
CA GLY A 186 10.14 -5.38 -15.47
C GLY A 186 9.97 -4.52 -16.71
N LEU A 187 10.64 -4.89 -17.78
CA LEU A 187 10.54 -4.23 -19.08
C LEU A 187 9.09 -4.28 -19.62
N ALA A 188 8.79 -3.40 -20.56
CA ALA A 188 7.53 -3.48 -21.29
C ALA A 188 7.33 -4.87 -21.89
N LYS A 189 6.10 -5.40 -21.79
CA LYS A 189 5.74 -6.74 -22.29
C LYS A 189 6.47 -7.92 -21.59
N ALA A 190 7.02 -7.75 -20.40
CA ALA A 190 7.63 -8.83 -19.60
C ALA A 190 6.60 -9.62 -18.77
N SER A 191 5.32 -9.58 -19.11
CA SER A 191 4.22 -10.29 -18.40
C SER A 191 3.95 -9.84 -16.97
N LYS A 192 4.24 -8.56 -16.63
CA LYS A 192 4.01 -8.01 -15.28
C LYS A 192 2.56 -8.06 -14.84
N SER A 193 1.64 -7.56 -15.67
CA SER A 193 0.20 -7.55 -15.38
C SER A 193 -0.37 -8.96 -15.25
N THR A 194 0.12 -9.90 -16.06
CA THR A 194 -0.22 -11.33 -15.95
C THR A 194 0.26 -11.91 -14.62
N LEU A 195 1.50 -11.61 -14.23
CA LEU A 195 2.04 -12.01 -12.92
C LEU A 195 1.23 -11.42 -11.77
N ALA A 196 0.90 -10.12 -11.82
CA ALA A 196 0.10 -9.45 -10.81
C ALA A 196 -1.30 -10.08 -10.69
N MET A 197 -1.95 -10.41 -11.81
CA MET A 197 -3.25 -11.09 -11.82
C MET A 197 -3.14 -12.50 -11.22
N ARG A 198 -2.10 -13.26 -11.57
CA ARG A 198 -1.87 -14.60 -10.98
C ARG A 198 -1.65 -14.54 -9.48
N ILE A 199 -0.90 -13.57 -8.99
CA ILE A 199 -0.74 -13.31 -7.55
C ILE A 199 -2.11 -12.98 -6.93
N ALA A 200 -2.92 -12.10 -7.56
CA ALA A 200 -4.25 -11.75 -7.09
C ALA A 200 -5.16 -12.99 -6.96
N MET A 201 -5.14 -13.86 -7.97
CA MET A 201 -5.90 -15.12 -7.96
C MET A 201 -5.46 -16.04 -6.82
N SER A 202 -4.14 -16.23 -6.64
CA SER A 202 -3.59 -17.05 -5.56
C SER A 202 -3.97 -16.52 -4.17
N ILE A 203 -3.96 -15.20 -3.99
CA ILE A 203 -4.41 -14.54 -2.75
C ILE A 203 -5.88 -14.82 -2.50
N GLN A 204 -6.73 -14.70 -3.52
CA GLN A 204 -8.17 -14.99 -3.40
C GLN A 204 -8.43 -16.46 -3.13
N GLU A 205 -7.72 -17.37 -3.79
CA GLU A 205 -7.80 -18.83 -3.56
C GLU A 205 -7.38 -19.22 -2.14
N ALA A 206 -6.45 -18.46 -1.55
CA ALA A 206 -6.07 -18.61 -0.15
C ALA A 206 -7.08 -18.01 0.85
N GLY A 207 -8.20 -17.44 0.38
CA GLY A 207 -9.29 -16.92 1.21
C GLY A 207 -9.13 -15.46 1.65
N TYR A 208 -8.29 -14.66 0.98
CA TYR A 208 -8.06 -13.25 1.28
C TYR A 208 -8.70 -12.34 0.24
N LYS A 209 -9.27 -11.21 0.71
CA LYS A 209 -9.89 -10.20 -0.14
C LYS A 209 -8.86 -9.40 -0.91
N VAL A 210 -9.10 -9.17 -2.20
CA VAL A 210 -8.21 -8.42 -3.08
C VAL A 210 -8.91 -7.18 -3.64
N LEU A 211 -8.22 -6.04 -3.63
CA LEU A 211 -8.54 -4.89 -4.46
C LEU A 211 -7.47 -4.79 -5.56
N TYR A 212 -7.90 -4.98 -6.81
CA TYR A 212 -7.05 -4.88 -7.99
C TYR A 212 -7.37 -3.59 -8.75
N LEU A 213 -6.43 -2.64 -8.74
CA LEU A 213 -6.55 -1.38 -9.47
C LEU A 213 -5.80 -1.52 -10.80
N THR A 214 -6.49 -1.27 -11.91
CA THR A 214 -5.93 -1.38 -13.26
C THR A 214 -5.93 -0.02 -13.94
N TYR A 215 -4.75 0.44 -14.39
CA TYR A 215 -4.59 1.72 -15.08
C TYR A 215 -4.09 1.58 -16.51
N GLU A 216 -3.63 0.39 -16.90
CA GLU A 216 -3.18 0.11 -18.27
C GLU A 216 -4.28 -0.56 -19.12
N GLN A 217 -5.23 -1.21 -18.48
CA GLN A 217 -6.28 -2.01 -19.15
C GLN A 217 -7.63 -1.75 -18.50
N THR A 218 -8.71 -1.96 -19.24
CA THR A 218 -10.07 -1.78 -18.72
C THR A 218 -10.45 -2.90 -17.74
N VAL A 219 -11.45 -2.64 -16.90
CA VAL A 219 -12.03 -3.66 -16.01
C VAL A 219 -12.49 -4.87 -16.81
N GLU A 220 -13.19 -4.67 -17.92
CA GLU A 220 -13.69 -5.75 -18.78
C GLU A 220 -12.55 -6.63 -19.36
N GLU A 221 -11.41 -6.02 -19.74
CA GLU A 221 -10.24 -6.77 -20.18
C GLU A 221 -9.65 -7.62 -19.04
N GLN A 222 -9.63 -7.11 -17.84
CA GLN A 222 -9.14 -7.85 -16.67
C GLN A 222 -10.09 -8.96 -16.24
N GLU A 223 -11.41 -8.74 -16.25
CA GLU A 223 -12.43 -9.76 -16.00
C GLU A 223 -12.30 -10.91 -17.02
N ARG A 224 -12.27 -10.59 -18.31
CA ARG A 224 -12.10 -11.60 -19.38
C ARG A 224 -10.82 -12.41 -19.19
N ARG A 225 -9.72 -11.77 -18.80
CA ARG A 225 -8.46 -12.43 -18.54
C ARG A 225 -8.51 -13.33 -17.31
N LEU A 226 -9.11 -12.85 -16.22
CA LEU A 226 -9.33 -13.63 -15.01
C LEU A 226 -10.14 -14.91 -15.29
N ASP A 227 -11.25 -14.77 -16.02
CA ASP A 227 -12.14 -15.88 -16.34
C ASP A 227 -11.46 -16.91 -17.24
N ALA A 228 -10.75 -16.46 -18.28
CA ALA A 228 -10.00 -17.34 -19.16
C ALA A 228 -8.89 -18.10 -18.41
N TYR A 229 -8.14 -17.43 -17.55
CA TYR A 229 -7.08 -18.06 -16.76
C TYR A 229 -7.62 -19.10 -15.79
N ARG A 230 -8.79 -18.88 -15.19
CA ARG A 230 -9.46 -19.86 -14.34
C ARG A 230 -10.01 -21.05 -15.11
N ALA A 231 -10.52 -20.81 -16.32
CA ALA A 231 -10.99 -21.83 -17.20
C ALA A 231 -9.88 -22.60 -17.93
N GLY A 232 -8.61 -22.13 -17.82
CA GLY A 232 -7.43 -22.81 -18.33
C GLY A 232 -7.20 -22.62 -19.84
N PHE A 233 -7.59 -21.48 -20.43
CA PHE A 233 -7.34 -21.17 -21.82
C PHE A 233 -7.02 -19.68 -22.04
N ASN A 234 -6.59 -19.33 -23.25
CA ASN A 234 -6.19 -17.97 -23.61
C ASN A 234 -7.40 -17.04 -23.74
N ASP A 235 -7.33 -15.83 -23.15
CA ASP A 235 -8.38 -14.82 -23.20
C ASP A 235 -8.71 -14.31 -24.61
N ASN A 236 -7.80 -14.48 -25.60
CA ASN A 236 -8.07 -14.18 -27.00
C ASN A 236 -9.20 -15.04 -27.58
N LEU A 237 -9.42 -16.27 -27.08
CA LEU A 237 -10.53 -17.12 -27.53
C LEU A 237 -11.86 -16.51 -27.10
N LEU A 238 -11.97 -15.99 -25.89
CA LEU A 238 -13.14 -15.24 -25.44
C LEU A 238 -13.36 -13.97 -26.27
N ASN A 239 -12.29 -13.20 -26.45
CA ASN A 239 -12.36 -11.94 -27.19
C ASN A 239 -12.78 -12.13 -28.66
N SER A 240 -12.39 -13.24 -29.28
CA SER A 240 -12.74 -13.56 -30.67
C SER A 240 -14.02 -14.39 -30.82
N GLY A 241 -14.61 -14.85 -29.70
CA GLY A 241 -15.78 -15.73 -29.70
C GLY A 241 -15.53 -17.16 -30.21
N HIS A 242 -14.25 -17.57 -30.29
CA HIS A 242 -13.86 -18.92 -30.75
C HIS A 242 -13.66 -19.88 -29.57
N VAL A 243 -14.66 -20.02 -28.74
CA VAL A 243 -14.68 -20.94 -27.59
C VAL A 243 -15.48 -22.18 -27.97
N ASP A 244 -14.89 -23.36 -27.86
CA ASP A 244 -15.59 -24.63 -28.10
C ASP A 244 -16.51 -25.04 -26.93
N GLY A 245 -17.19 -26.19 -27.05
CA GLY A 245 -18.15 -26.63 -26.05
C GLY A 245 -17.54 -26.96 -24.70
N ASP A 246 -16.37 -27.58 -24.67
CA ASP A 246 -15.67 -27.98 -23.46
C ASP A 246 -15.08 -26.75 -22.75
N GLN A 247 -14.49 -25.83 -23.51
CA GLN A 247 -14.00 -24.55 -23.01
C GLN A 247 -15.14 -23.68 -22.45
N TRP A 248 -16.31 -23.70 -23.10
CA TRP A 248 -17.48 -22.98 -22.62
C TRP A 248 -17.98 -23.54 -21.29
N GLN A 249 -17.99 -24.87 -21.12
CA GLN A 249 -18.34 -25.50 -19.84
C GLN A 249 -17.32 -25.16 -18.75
N ALA A 250 -16.01 -25.23 -19.06
CA ALA A 250 -14.95 -24.85 -18.12
C ALA A 250 -15.05 -23.38 -17.70
N LEU A 251 -15.43 -22.48 -18.62
CA LEU A 251 -15.69 -21.08 -18.31
C LEU A 251 -16.87 -20.90 -17.33
N GLN A 252 -17.99 -21.56 -17.59
CA GLN A 252 -19.16 -21.51 -16.71
C GLN A 252 -18.81 -22.01 -15.29
N ASP A 253 -18.12 -23.15 -15.21
CA ASP A 253 -17.69 -23.73 -13.92
C ASP A 253 -16.71 -22.79 -13.20
N GLY A 254 -15.78 -22.17 -13.92
CA GLY A 254 -14.82 -21.18 -13.41
C GLY A 254 -15.49 -19.94 -12.85
N ILE A 255 -16.48 -19.39 -13.56
CA ILE A 255 -17.25 -18.22 -13.10
C ILE A 255 -18.05 -18.58 -11.87
N GLN A 256 -18.78 -19.71 -11.87
CA GLN A 256 -19.54 -20.16 -10.70
C GLN A 256 -18.64 -20.34 -9.48
N LYS A 257 -17.48 -20.96 -9.64
CA LYS A 257 -16.49 -21.09 -8.55
C LYS A 257 -16.01 -19.74 -8.05
N THR A 258 -15.86 -18.74 -8.94
CA THR A 258 -15.45 -17.39 -8.57
C THR A 258 -16.50 -16.70 -7.69
N GLU A 259 -17.79 -16.87 -7.98
CA GLU A 259 -18.89 -16.29 -7.20
C GLU A 259 -18.97 -16.85 -5.77
N GLU A 260 -18.42 -18.03 -5.52
CA GLU A 260 -18.34 -18.65 -4.19
C GLU A 260 -17.12 -18.22 -3.37
N MET A 261 -16.15 -17.52 -3.99
CA MET A 261 -14.92 -17.09 -3.33
C MET A 261 -15.09 -15.78 -2.54
N VAL A 262 -14.07 -15.47 -1.73
CA VAL A 262 -13.97 -14.15 -1.08
C VAL A 262 -13.89 -13.04 -2.14
N PRO A 263 -14.32 -11.80 -1.83
CA PRO A 263 -14.34 -10.73 -2.79
C PRO A 263 -12.97 -10.41 -3.40
N MET A 264 -12.94 -10.29 -4.72
CA MET A 264 -11.88 -9.66 -5.49
C MET A 264 -12.53 -8.55 -6.32
N THR A 265 -12.21 -7.30 -5.98
CA THR A 265 -12.75 -6.13 -6.67
C THR A 265 -11.73 -5.62 -7.67
N ILE A 266 -12.10 -5.52 -8.95
CA ILE A 266 -11.30 -4.89 -10.00
C ILE A 266 -11.86 -3.49 -10.23
N SER A 267 -11.00 -2.48 -10.37
CA SER A 267 -11.42 -1.09 -10.53
C SER A 267 -10.39 -0.30 -11.35
N GLU A 268 -10.87 0.61 -12.20
CA GLU A 268 -10.03 1.52 -13.01
C GLU A 268 -10.09 2.97 -12.54
N ASP A 269 -10.89 3.25 -11.53
CA ASP A 269 -10.95 4.54 -10.85
C ASP A 269 -9.93 4.63 -9.69
N CYS A 270 -9.88 5.74 -9.00
CA CYS A 270 -8.98 5.95 -7.86
C CYS A 270 -7.51 6.19 -8.26
N MET A 271 -7.27 7.22 -9.06
CA MET A 271 -5.93 7.54 -9.57
C MET A 271 -4.98 8.16 -8.52
N THR A 272 -5.45 8.51 -7.32
CA THR A 272 -4.65 9.18 -6.29
C THR A 272 -4.51 8.31 -5.03
N VAL A 273 -3.48 8.60 -4.21
CA VAL A 273 -3.26 7.88 -2.94
C VAL A 273 -4.47 8.03 -2.01
N THR A 274 -5.05 9.23 -1.93
CA THR A 274 -6.22 9.49 -1.09
C THR A 274 -7.45 8.71 -1.54
N SER A 275 -7.74 8.67 -2.85
CA SER A 275 -8.89 7.94 -3.39
C SER A 275 -8.75 6.42 -3.19
N ILE A 276 -7.54 5.87 -3.35
CA ILE A 276 -7.25 4.47 -3.01
C ILE A 276 -7.50 4.22 -1.52
N GLY A 277 -7.03 5.14 -0.66
CA GLY A 277 -7.25 5.06 0.78
C GLY A 277 -8.74 4.99 1.15
N ALA A 278 -9.57 5.82 0.55
CA ALA A 278 -11.01 5.80 0.75
C ALA A 278 -11.65 4.47 0.29
N LYS A 279 -11.20 3.93 -0.84
CA LYS A 279 -11.69 2.64 -1.35
C LYS A 279 -11.28 1.47 -0.44
N ILE A 280 -10.05 1.50 0.10
CA ILE A 280 -9.60 0.52 1.11
C ILE A 280 -10.50 0.58 2.35
N ASP A 281 -10.84 1.76 2.83
CA ASP A 281 -11.67 1.94 4.02
C ASP A 281 -13.11 1.42 3.83
N VAL A 282 -13.63 1.43 2.60
CA VAL A 282 -14.97 0.90 2.26
C VAL A 282 -14.96 -0.61 2.04
N LEU A 283 -13.98 -1.13 1.28
CA LEU A 283 -13.96 -2.53 0.86
C LEU A 283 -13.24 -3.45 1.85
N ASP A 284 -12.39 -2.89 2.71
CA ASP A 284 -11.53 -3.59 3.67
C ASP A 284 -10.79 -4.80 3.03
N PRO A 285 -10.01 -4.61 1.94
CA PRO A 285 -9.25 -5.67 1.33
C PRO A 285 -8.05 -6.05 2.20
N ASP A 286 -7.57 -7.30 2.10
CA ASP A 286 -6.34 -7.74 2.75
C ASP A 286 -5.10 -7.30 1.97
N VAL A 287 -5.19 -7.34 0.64
CA VAL A 287 -4.13 -6.92 -0.29
C VAL A 287 -4.70 -5.98 -1.34
N VAL A 288 -3.93 -4.94 -1.66
CA VAL A 288 -4.20 -4.00 -2.76
C VAL A 288 -3.14 -4.18 -3.83
N ILE A 289 -3.53 -4.47 -5.05
CA ILE A 289 -2.63 -4.55 -6.21
C ILE A 289 -2.91 -3.35 -7.12
N ILE A 290 -1.86 -2.63 -7.51
CA ILE A 290 -1.94 -1.44 -8.36
C ILE A 290 -1.15 -1.73 -9.63
N ASP A 291 -1.85 -2.10 -10.69
CA ASP A 291 -1.25 -2.39 -12.00
C ASP A 291 -1.10 -1.11 -12.81
N GLY A 292 0.14 -0.65 -12.95
CA GLY A 292 0.47 0.63 -13.56
C GLY A 292 0.63 1.79 -12.56
N ALA A 293 1.19 1.54 -11.36
CA ALA A 293 1.35 2.55 -10.30
C ALA A 293 2.05 3.84 -10.77
N TYR A 294 2.87 3.79 -11.82
CA TYR A 294 3.52 4.96 -12.42
C TYR A 294 2.53 5.88 -13.18
N MET A 295 1.30 5.42 -13.43
CA MET A 295 0.24 6.18 -14.09
C MET A 295 -0.65 6.94 -13.10
N MET A 296 -0.43 6.79 -11.81
CA MET A 296 -1.18 7.52 -10.78
C MET A 296 -0.95 9.03 -10.86
N ASP A 297 -1.91 9.78 -10.36
CA ASP A 297 -1.86 11.24 -10.27
C ASP A 297 -1.30 11.67 -8.90
N ASP A 298 -0.42 12.67 -8.92
CA ASP A 298 0.12 13.28 -7.72
C ASP A 298 -0.86 14.32 -7.16
N GLU A 299 -1.14 14.24 -5.85
CA GLU A 299 -2.05 15.17 -5.15
C GLU A 299 -1.39 16.50 -4.77
N HIS A 300 -0.09 16.62 -4.95
CA HIS A 300 0.68 17.82 -4.61
C HIS A 300 0.91 18.75 -5.81
N GLY A 301 0.35 18.40 -6.97
CA GLY A 301 0.39 19.24 -8.17
C GLY A 301 1.65 19.10 -9.03
N GLU A 302 2.45 18.08 -8.78
CA GLU A 302 3.61 17.77 -9.60
C GLU A 302 3.20 17.17 -10.96
N THR A 303 4.00 17.40 -11.97
CA THR A 303 3.73 16.86 -13.33
C THR A 303 3.70 15.33 -13.29
N LYS A 304 2.65 14.73 -13.82
CA LYS A 304 2.45 13.28 -13.92
C LYS A 304 3.70 12.60 -14.49
N GLY A 305 4.17 11.56 -13.78
CA GLY A 305 5.36 10.79 -14.14
C GLY A 305 6.70 11.47 -13.85
N SER A 306 6.71 12.69 -13.28
CA SER A 306 7.95 13.30 -12.82
C SER A 306 8.55 12.51 -11.65
N PRO A 307 9.88 12.54 -11.44
CA PRO A 307 10.50 11.85 -10.30
C PRO A 307 9.95 12.28 -8.95
N GLN A 308 9.54 13.55 -8.82
CA GLN A 308 8.96 14.08 -7.58
C GLN A 308 7.54 13.54 -7.39
N ALA A 309 6.69 13.56 -8.42
CA ALA A 309 5.35 12.98 -8.39
C ALA A 309 5.41 11.48 -7.98
N LEU A 310 6.29 10.71 -8.60
CA LEU A 310 6.48 9.30 -8.26
C LEU A 310 6.96 9.11 -6.81
N THR A 311 7.81 10.01 -6.32
CA THR A 311 8.25 9.97 -4.92
C THR A 311 7.10 10.22 -3.95
N ASN A 312 6.26 11.22 -4.22
CA ASN A 312 5.08 11.54 -3.42
C ASN A 312 4.10 10.35 -3.40
N ILE A 313 3.80 9.79 -4.57
CA ILE A 313 2.90 8.64 -4.73
C ILE A 313 3.43 7.43 -3.94
N VAL A 314 4.67 7.02 -4.18
CA VAL A 314 5.24 5.80 -3.57
C VAL A 314 5.39 5.94 -2.06
N SER A 315 5.81 7.11 -1.57
CA SER A 315 5.87 7.37 -0.13
C SER A 315 4.46 7.36 0.48
N GLY A 316 3.49 7.97 -0.19
CA GLY A 316 2.09 7.95 0.24
C GLY A 316 1.53 6.52 0.32
N LEU A 317 1.76 5.69 -0.70
CA LEU A 317 1.38 4.27 -0.70
C LEU A 317 2.02 3.51 0.46
N LYS A 318 3.32 3.75 0.73
CA LYS A 318 4.02 3.12 1.86
C LYS A 318 3.41 3.52 3.20
N PHE A 319 3.18 4.82 3.43
CA PHE A 319 2.56 5.28 4.67
C PHE A 319 1.12 4.77 4.81
N MET A 320 0.37 4.71 3.72
CA MET A 320 -0.98 4.14 3.71
C MET A 320 -0.98 2.65 4.08
N ALA A 321 -0.06 1.86 3.51
CA ALA A 321 0.12 0.45 3.86
C ALA A 321 0.36 0.28 5.37
N MET A 322 1.29 1.06 5.94
CA MET A 322 1.62 1.01 7.36
C MET A 322 0.45 1.41 8.27
N ARG A 323 -0.24 2.50 7.95
CA ARG A 323 -1.35 3.01 8.76
C ARG A 323 -2.55 2.09 8.80
N ARG A 324 -2.91 1.53 7.64
CA ARG A 324 -4.06 0.62 7.51
C ARG A 324 -3.71 -0.85 7.75
N ASN A 325 -2.44 -1.14 7.98
CA ASN A 325 -1.93 -2.51 8.12
C ASN A 325 -2.33 -3.42 6.95
N LYS A 326 -2.33 -2.88 5.72
CA LYS A 326 -2.62 -3.61 4.49
C LYS A 326 -1.34 -3.83 3.70
N CYS A 327 -1.27 -4.91 2.92
CA CYS A 327 -0.19 -5.08 1.94
C CYS A 327 -0.56 -4.37 0.65
N ILE A 328 0.36 -3.57 0.10
CA ILE A 328 0.20 -2.92 -1.20
C ILE A 328 1.26 -3.48 -2.15
N VAL A 329 0.81 -3.96 -3.31
CA VAL A 329 1.65 -4.44 -4.40
C VAL A 329 1.56 -3.44 -5.54
N ALA A 330 2.62 -2.70 -5.82
CA ALA A 330 2.68 -1.70 -6.88
C ALA A 330 3.45 -2.26 -8.09
N VAL A 331 2.79 -2.31 -9.25
CA VAL A 331 3.42 -2.72 -10.50
C VAL A 331 3.94 -1.50 -11.25
N THR A 332 5.21 -1.52 -11.65
CA THR A 332 5.85 -0.42 -12.38
C THR A 332 6.68 -0.94 -13.53
N GLN A 333 7.10 -0.05 -14.41
CA GLN A 333 7.97 -0.40 -15.54
C GLN A 333 9.44 -0.16 -15.22
N SER A 334 10.30 -0.96 -15.85
CA SER A 334 11.74 -0.70 -15.91
C SER A 334 12.09 0.01 -17.20
N THR A 335 13.09 0.87 -17.15
CA THR A 335 13.74 1.39 -18.37
C THR A 335 14.69 0.33 -18.92
N PRO A 336 14.85 0.23 -20.25
CA PRO A 336 15.87 -0.65 -20.84
C PRO A 336 17.25 -0.32 -20.29
N ALA A 337 18.05 -1.34 -20.01
CA ALA A 337 19.44 -1.20 -19.66
C ALA A 337 20.19 -0.38 -20.74
N ARG A 338 21.12 0.48 -20.31
CA ARG A 338 21.89 1.32 -21.22
C ARG A 338 22.86 0.51 -22.10
N THR A 339 23.18 -0.71 -21.68
CA THR A 339 24.12 -1.60 -22.36
C THR A 339 23.43 -2.92 -22.74
N LYS A 340 23.69 -3.41 -23.95
CA LYS A 340 23.13 -4.66 -24.46
C LYS A 340 23.66 -5.84 -23.62
N GLY A 341 22.78 -6.62 -23.00
CA GLY A 341 23.15 -7.75 -22.15
C GLY A 341 23.13 -7.50 -20.65
N GLU A 342 22.79 -6.27 -20.19
CA GLU A 342 22.56 -6.03 -18.77
C GLU A 342 21.21 -6.62 -18.32
N THR A 343 21.25 -7.41 -17.26
CA THR A 343 20.06 -7.88 -16.54
C THR A 343 19.42 -6.76 -15.74
N LEU A 344 18.15 -6.92 -15.35
CA LEU A 344 17.48 -5.99 -14.44
C LEU A 344 18.31 -5.78 -13.16
N ASN A 345 18.58 -4.53 -12.87
CA ASN A 345 19.23 -4.10 -11.65
C ASN A 345 18.44 -2.95 -11.02
N ASN A 346 18.82 -2.53 -9.81
CA ASN A 346 18.15 -1.47 -9.10
C ASN A 346 18.11 -0.13 -9.85
N ASP A 347 19.06 0.12 -10.77
CA ASP A 347 19.15 1.38 -11.52
C ASP A 347 18.23 1.40 -12.75
N SER A 348 17.71 0.25 -13.17
CA SER A 348 16.85 0.11 -14.36
C SER A 348 15.37 0.37 -14.09
N ILE A 349 14.94 0.55 -12.85
CA ILE A 349 13.53 0.78 -12.49
C ILE A 349 13.12 2.22 -12.85
N MET A 350 12.04 2.39 -13.60
CA MET A 350 11.50 3.70 -14.00
C MET A 350 11.01 4.49 -12.78
N GLY A 351 11.51 5.73 -12.57
CA GLY A 351 11.29 6.47 -11.33
C GLY A 351 11.97 5.86 -10.11
N SER A 352 13.02 5.13 -10.33
CA SER A 352 13.58 3.99 -9.62
C SER A 352 13.90 4.20 -8.15
N ARG A 353 14.47 5.33 -7.79
CA ARG A 353 14.95 5.51 -6.41
C ARG A 353 13.83 5.45 -5.39
N SER A 354 12.66 6.02 -5.72
CA SER A 354 11.52 6.04 -4.80
C SER A 354 10.94 4.65 -4.56
N PHE A 355 10.73 3.86 -5.62
CA PHE A 355 10.22 2.48 -5.48
C PHE A 355 11.19 1.61 -4.69
N ILE A 356 12.51 1.71 -4.94
CA ILE A 356 13.52 0.99 -4.17
C ILE A 356 13.56 1.47 -2.71
N GLN A 357 13.55 2.78 -2.50
CA GLN A 357 13.70 3.38 -1.18
C GLN A 357 12.55 3.06 -0.23
N TYR A 358 11.31 3.09 -0.73
CA TYR A 358 10.11 2.94 0.10
C TYR A 358 9.58 1.50 0.16
N SER A 359 9.90 0.65 -0.82
CA SER A 359 9.44 -0.75 -0.81
C SER A 359 10.13 -1.59 0.28
N ASN A 360 9.40 -2.56 0.77
CA ASN A 360 9.92 -3.62 1.63
C ASN A 360 10.64 -4.69 0.80
N THR A 361 10.07 -5.00 -0.37
CA THR A 361 10.62 -5.96 -1.32
C THR A 361 10.36 -5.46 -2.75
N VAL A 362 11.34 -5.64 -3.61
CA VAL A 362 11.26 -5.35 -5.04
C VAL A 362 11.49 -6.65 -5.80
N ILE A 363 10.51 -7.02 -6.61
CA ILE A 363 10.52 -8.23 -7.43
C ILE A 363 10.66 -7.80 -8.89
N GLY A 364 11.69 -8.28 -9.57
CA GLY A 364 11.89 -8.09 -11.00
C GLY A 364 11.39 -9.30 -11.80
N ILE A 365 10.75 -9.07 -12.94
CA ILE A 365 10.44 -10.11 -13.93
C ILE A 365 11.08 -9.78 -15.26
N GLU A 366 11.82 -10.73 -15.81
CA GLU A 366 12.56 -10.63 -17.06
C GLU A 366 12.10 -11.71 -18.07
N ARG A 367 12.21 -11.37 -19.34
CA ARG A 367 12.17 -12.38 -20.41
C ARG A 367 13.52 -13.02 -20.52
N THR A 368 13.54 -14.31 -20.84
CA THR A 368 14.74 -15.02 -21.24
C THR A 368 14.82 -15.06 -22.78
N GLU A 369 15.82 -15.69 -23.32
CA GLU A 369 15.93 -15.97 -24.75
C GLU A 369 14.81 -16.92 -25.22
N ASP A 370 14.43 -17.87 -24.37
CA ASP A 370 13.23 -18.69 -24.55
C ASP A 370 11.96 -17.89 -24.29
N VAL A 371 11.08 -17.85 -25.29
CA VAL A 371 9.81 -17.10 -25.20
C VAL A 371 8.88 -17.63 -24.12
N ASN A 372 8.98 -18.91 -23.76
CA ASN A 372 8.16 -19.56 -22.76
C ASN A 372 8.75 -19.46 -21.34
N MET A 373 9.93 -18.90 -21.19
CA MET A 373 10.58 -18.78 -19.91
C MET A 373 10.60 -17.35 -19.39
N ARG A 374 10.49 -17.21 -18.09
CA ARG A 374 10.67 -15.95 -17.36
C ARG A 374 11.61 -16.16 -16.19
N LYS A 375 12.38 -15.15 -15.90
CA LYS A 375 13.23 -15.10 -14.72
C LYS A 375 12.60 -14.11 -13.73
N MET A 376 12.27 -14.57 -12.53
CA MET A 376 11.76 -13.72 -11.47
C MET A 376 12.79 -13.63 -10.35
N LYS A 377 13.11 -12.40 -9.90
CA LYS A 377 14.17 -12.14 -8.92
C LYS A 377 13.66 -11.25 -7.80
N ILE A 378 14.07 -11.54 -6.58
CA ILE A 378 14.04 -10.54 -5.51
C ILE A 378 15.26 -9.65 -5.68
N LEU A 379 15.05 -8.47 -6.29
CA LEU A 379 16.11 -7.49 -6.54
C LEU A 379 16.57 -6.81 -5.25
N MET A 380 15.64 -6.60 -4.33
CA MET A 380 15.88 -5.99 -3.01
C MET A 380 14.82 -6.46 -2.04
N SER A 381 15.22 -6.77 -0.82
CA SER A 381 14.31 -7.00 0.31
C SER A 381 14.93 -6.53 1.61
N ARG A 382 14.09 -6.08 2.54
CA ARG A 382 14.49 -5.74 3.91
C ARG A 382 14.48 -6.94 4.85
N SER A 383 13.83 -8.04 4.45
CA SER A 383 13.54 -9.18 5.32
C SER A 383 14.15 -10.51 4.86
N CYS A 384 14.59 -10.61 3.62
CA CYS A 384 15.16 -11.85 3.09
C CYS A 384 16.37 -11.58 2.19
N ALA A 385 17.16 -12.63 1.94
CA ALA A 385 18.22 -12.58 0.95
C ALA A 385 17.65 -12.51 -0.47
N PRO A 386 18.39 -11.95 -1.44
CA PRO A 386 18.04 -12.06 -2.84
C PRO A 386 17.86 -13.52 -3.24
N CYS A 387 16.83 -13.81 -4.01
CA CYS A 387 16.64 -15.11 -4.63
C CYS A 387 16.13 -14.94 -6.05
N GLU A 388 16.35 -15.94 -6.88
CA GLU A 388 15.97 -15.98 -8.26
C GLU A 388 15.24 -17.31 -8.52
N ILE A 389 14.20 -17.25 -9.33
CA ILE A 389 13.45 -18.42 -9.79
C ILE A 389 13.21 -18.33 -11.28
N VAL A 390 13.19 -19.48 -11.92
CA VAL A 390 12.79 -19.64 -13.31
C VAL A 390 11.34 -20.05 -13.35
N LEU A 391 10.58 -19.37 -14.19
CA LEU A 391 9.17 -19.63 -14.40
C LEU A 391 8.96 -20.08 -15.85
N MET A 392 8.29 -21.20 -16.03
CA MET A 392 7.69 -21.50 -17.32
C MET A 392 6.41 -20.67 -17.44
N PHE A 393 6.26 -19.98 -18.56
CA PHE A 393 5.09 -19.19 -18.88
C PHE A 393 4.35 -19.81 -20.05
N ASP A 394 3.20 -20.38 -19.76
CA ASP A 394 2.32 -20.91 -20.78
C ASP A 394 1.46 -19.76 -21.38
N TYR A 395 1.66 -19.48 -22.66
CA TYR A 395 0.91 -18.44 -23.36
C TYR A 395 -0.55 -18.81 -23.60
N ASP A 396 -0.88 -20.10 -23.68
CA ASP A 396 -2.23 -20.56 -23.99
C ASP A 396 -3.14 -20.47 -22.79
N THR A 397 -2.61 -20.71 -21.59
CA THR A 397 -3.35 -20.64 -20.33
C THR A 397 -2.96 -19.44 -19.46
N ALA A 398 -1.95 -18.66 -19.88
CA ALA A 398 -1.32 -17.58 -19.13
C ALA A 398 -0.90 -17.98 -17.70
N GLN A 399 -0.52 -19.22 -17.53
CA GLN A 399 -0.05 -19.75 -16.25
C GLN A 399 1.46 -19.58 -16.11
N PHE A 400 1.89 -19.39 -14.86
CA PHE A 400 3.28 -19.47 -14.47
C PHE A 400 3.49 -20.70 -13.62
N ILE A 401 4.48 -21.51 -13.99
CA ILE A 401 4.90 -22.69 -13.25
C ILE A 401 6.31 -22.45 -12.77
N GLU A 402 6.53 -22.53 -11.45
CA GLU A 402 7.87 -22.41 -10.86
C GLU A 402 8.64 -23.70 -11.12
N LEU A 403 9.83 -23.57 -11.72
CA LEU A 403 10.73 -24.70 -11.97
C LEU A 403 11.74 -24.79 -10.83
N GLU A 404 11.60 -25.80 -9.98
CA GLU A 404 12.53 -26.03 -8.86
C GLU A 404 13.86 -26.58 -9.34
N GLY A 405 14.97 -25.98 -8.85
CA GLY A 405 16.32 -26.50 -9.09
C GLY A 405 16.93 -26.16 -10.44
N PHE A 406 16.30 -25.29 -11.21
CA PHE A 406 16.83 -24.81 -12.49
C PHE A 406 17.72 -23.59 -12.30
N ASP A 407 18.96 -23.68 -12.80
CA ASP A 407 19.88 -22.57 -12.96
C ASP A 407 20.09 -22.29 -14.46
N LEU A 408 19.70 -21.11 -14.93
CA LEU A 408 19.80 -20.76 -16.35
C LEU A 408 21.24 -20.50 -16.80
N ASP A 409 22.19 -20.37 -15.87
CA ASP A 409 23.59 -20.13 -16.17
C ASP A 409 24.38 -21.44 -16.46
N ASP A 410 23.78 -22.62 -16.15
CA ASP A 410 24.34 -23.93 -16.47
C ASP A 410 23.62 -24.52 -17.74
N ASP A 411 24.18 -24.36 -18.91
CA ASP A 411 23.98 -25.10 -20.20
C ASP A 411 22.57 -25.67 -20.55
N ILE A 412 21.50 -25.19 -19.92
CA ILE A 412 20.12 -25.73 -20.05
C ILE A 412 19.47 -25.35 -21.38
N ASP A 413 20.02 -24.38 -22.10
CA ASP A 413 19.55 -24.02 -23.46
C ASP A 413 19.62 -25.18 -24.48
N ARG A 414 20.15 -26.34 -24.08
CA ARG A 414 20.25 -27.50 -24.94
C ARG A 414 19.35 -28.68 -24.61
N GLU A 415 18.96 -28.87 -23.36
CA GLU A 415 18.19 -30.09 -22.95
C GLU A 415 16.67 -29.92 -23.00
N LEU A 416 16.13 -28.69 -22.83
CA LEU A 416 14.69 -28.48 -22.93
C LEU A 416 14.18 -28.19 -24.34
N ALA A 417 15.08 -28.05 -25.32
CA ALA A 417 14.72 -27.92 -26.74
C ALA A 417 14.31 -29.26 -27.38
N ASP A 418 14.55 -30.37 -26.71
CA ASP A 418 14.11 -31.69 -27.19
C ASP A 418 12.67 -31.97 -26.71
N GLU A 419 11.75 -32.15 -27.65
CA GLU A 419 10.32 -32.45 -27.39
C GLU A 419 10.09 -33.65 -26.45
N GLU A 420 11.05 -34.54 -26.27
CA GLU A 420 11.00 -35.68 -25.36
C GLU A 420 11.14 -35.26 -23.87
N GLY A 421 11.95 -34.26 -23.54
CA GLY A 421 12.09 -33.75 -22.17
C GLY A 421 10.83 -33.05 -21.67
N PHE A 422 10.09 -32.41 -22.57
CA PHE A 422 8.83 -31.76 -22.27
C PHE A 422 7.72 -32.74 -21.89
N ALA A 423 7.69 -33.91 -22.51
CA ALA A 423 6.71 -34.98 -22.25
C ALA A 423 6.96 -35.71 -20.91
N GLU A 424 8.19 -35.80 -20.46
CA GLU A 424 8.56 -36.50 -19.25
C GLU A 424 8.27 -35.69 -17.99
N VAL A 425 8.40 -34.36 -18.05
CA VAL A 425 8.14 -33.45 -16.93
C VAL A 425 6.65 -33.15 -16.74
N PHE A 426 5.85 -33.17 -17.80
CA PHE A 426 4.46 -32.72 -17.78
C PHE A 426 3.42 -33.80 -18.09
N GLY A 427 3.81 -35.07 -18.23
CA GLY A 427 2.89 -36.21 -18.37
C GLY A 427 1.95 -36.02 -19.54
N ALA A 428 2.49 -35.99 -20.76
CA ALA A 428 1.76 -35.63 -21.95
C ALA A 428 0.51 -36.44 -22.20
N SER A 429 -0.57 -35.74 -22.34
CA SER A 429 -1.58 -36.01 -23.37
C SER A 429 -1.98 -34.68 -23.95
N PHE A 430 -1.47 -34.40 -25.13
CA PHE A 430 -2.08 -33.45 -26.05
C PHE A 430 -3.30 -34.07 -26.68
#